data_04156bcca66b51f7a7d2ef6fa8f6f5ce
#
_entry.id   04156bcca66b51f7a7d2ef6fa8f6f5ce
#
_cell.length_a   1.000
_cell.length_b   1.000
_cell.length_c   1.000
_cell.angle_alpha   90.00
_cell.angle_beta   90.00
_cell.angle_gamma   90.00
#
_symmetry.space_group_name_H-M   'P 1'
#
loop_
_entity.id
_entity.type
_entity.pdbx_description
1 polymer ?
#
loop_
_entity_poly.entity_id
_entity_poly.type
_entity_poly.pdbx_seq_one_letter_code
_entity_poly.pdbx_strand_id
1 'polypeptide(L)'
;FALAHKLQPGDHIAALLNGKRETLAIVGIALSPEYVYAWGGGALPDPASFGVFWIDRTRLAGAFSMEGAFNRVAIRLASDAFMQSVIDTLDRILAPYGGLNAHGRDEQPSHRFLSQEIDQQKVMGTTLPIPFFGVAMFLLNVVLSRIVSSQREQIAALKAVGYANSTIAAHYLKLVLLI
;
A
#
# COMPACT_ATOMS: atom_id res chain seq x y z
N PHE A 1 9.68 -14.41 -3.79
CA PHE A 1 10.33 -15.58 -4.43
C PHE A 1 11.16 -16.36 -3.43
N ALA A 2 12.19 -15.79 -2.81
CA ALA A 2 13.09 -16.50 -1.90
C ALA A 2 12.33 -17.20 -0.76
N LEU A 3 11.38 -16.53 -0.09
CA LEU A 3 10.55 -17.14 0.96
C LEU A 3 9.65 -18.26 0.42
N ALA A 4 9.03 -18.08 -0.75
CA ALA A 4 8.15 -19.08 -1.35
C ALA A 4 8.90 -20.38 -1.72
N HIS A 5 10.16 -20.23 -2.14
CA HIS A 5 11.04 -21.36 -2.47
C HIS A 5 11.94 -21.81 -1.33
N LYS A 6 11.81 -21.22 -0.14
CA LYS A 6 12.62 -21.52 1.06
C LYS A 6 14.13 -21.38 0.83
N LEU A 7 14.52 -20.46 -0.05
CA LEU A 7 15.92 -20.24 -0.41
C LEU A 7 16.66 -19.48 0.69
N GLN A 8 17.89 -19.86 0.91
CA GLN A 8 18.79 -19.25 1.90
C GLN A 8 20.12 -18.85 1.26
N PRO A 9 20.88 -17.92 1.87
CA PRO A 9 22.26 -17.66 1.45
C PRO A 9 23.09 -18.94 1.50
N GLY A 10 23.82 -19.22 0.42
CA GLY A 10 24.57 -20.47 0.20
C GLY A 10 23.87 -21.44 -0.74
N ASP A 11 22.56 -21.33 -0.94
CA ASP A 11 21.85 -22.17 -1.89
C ASP A 11 22.21 -21.81 -3.35
N HIS A 12 21.90 -22.74 -4.25
CA HIS A 12 22.14 -22.58 -5.67
C HIS A 12 20.82 -22.68 -6.44
N ILE A 13 20.65 -21.80 -7.41
CA ILE A 13 19.54 -21.83 -8.34
C ILE A 13 20.03 -21.96 -9.78
N ALA A 14 19.30 -22.70 -10.60
CA ALA A 14 19.53 -22.74 -12.04
C ALA A 14 18.78 -21.60 -12.70
N ALA A 15 19.50 -20.77 -13.46
CA ALA A 15 18.93 -19.67 -14.23
C ALA A 15 19.24 -19.88 -15.72
N LEU A 16 18.31 -19.48 -16.58
CA LEU A 16 18.53 -19.44 -18.02
C LEU A 16 18.87 -18.01 -18.42
N LEU A 17 20.16 -17.74 -18.64
CA LEU A 17 20.67 -16.44 -19.03
C LEU A 17 21.00 -16.44 -20.52
N ASN A 18 20.29 -15.65 -21.30
CA ASN A 18 20.46 -15.56 -22.77
C ASN A 18 20.53 -16.94 -23.45
N GLY A 19 19.60 -17.84 -23.10
CA GLY A 19 19.53 -19.19 -23.65
C GLY A 19 20.53 -20.22 -23.05
N LYS A 20 21.43 -19.80 -22.16
CA LYS A 20 22.42 -20.67 -21.51
C LYS A 20 22.03 -20.93 -20.07
N ARG A 21 22.06 -22.19 -19.67
CA ARG A 21 21.78 -22.59 -18.28
C ARG A 21 23.00 -22.34 -17.42
N GLU A 22 22.87 -21.47 -16.45
CA GLU A 22 23.88 -21.12 -15.47
C GLU A 22 23.42 -21.46 -14.06
N THR A 23 24.37 -21.83 -13.20
CA THR A 23 24.07 -22.06 -11.77
C THR A 23 24.52 -20.83 -10.99
N LEU A 24 23.60 -20.21 -10.31
CA LEU A 24 23.83 -19.01 -9.51
C LEU A 24 23.82 -19.36 -8.03
N ALA A 25 24.87 -18.96 -7.30
CA ALA A 25 24.89 -19.05 -5.85
C ALA A 25 24.21 -17.84 -5.22
N ILE A 26 23.31 -18.07 -4.29
CA ILE A 26 22.62 -17.02 -3.53
C ILE A 26 23.57 -16.54 -2.44
N VAL A 27 24.01 -15.30 -2.53
CA VAL A 27 24.91 -14.69 -1.54
C VAL A 27 24.15 -13.93 -0.45
N GLY A 28 22.89 -13.60 -0.68
CA GLY A 28 22.06 -12.89 0.28
C GLY A 28 20.65 -12.67 -0.24
N ILE A 29 19.76 -12.26 0.68
CA ILE A 29 18.39 -11.86 0.38
C ILE A 29 18.28 -10.37 0.74
N ALA A 30 17.85 -9.56 -0.21
CA ALA A 30 17.76 -8.11 -0.04
C ALA A 30 16.36 -7.60 -0.41
N LEU A 31 16.01 -6.47 0.17
CA LEU A 31 14.85 -5.67 -0.22
C LEU A 31 15.33 -4.43 -0.96
N SER A 32 14.65 -4.06 -2.03
CA SER A 32 14.93 -2.84 -2.77
C SER A 32 13.78 -1.86 -2.65
N PRO A 33 14.04 -0.57 -2.39
CA PRO A 33 13.01 0.46 -2.39
C PRO A 33 12.39 0.68 -3.79
N GLU A 34 13.07 0.23 -4.85
CA GLU A 34 12.55 0.26 -6.22
C GLU A 34 11.52 -0.85 -6.48
N TYR A 35 11.70 -2.00 -5.83
CA TYR A 35 10.85 -3.19 -6.00
C TYR A 35 10.19 -3.59 -4.68
N VAL A 36 9.57 -2.63 -3.99
CA VAL A 36 8.80 -2.90 -2.75
C VAL A 36 7.70 -3.92 -3.03
N TYR A 37 7.13 -3.85 -4.23
CA TYR A 37 6.15 -4.78 -4.72
C TYR A 37 6.68 -5.46 -6.00
N ALA A 38 7.02 -6.73 -5.88
CA ALA A 38 7.51 -7.53 -6.98
C ALA A 38 6.33 -8.12 -7.77
N TRP A 39 6.00 -7.47 -8.90
CA TRP A 39 4.89 -7.86 -9.75
C TRP A 39 5.39 -8.33 -11.12
N GLY A 40 5.04 -9.57 -11.47
CA GLY A 40 5.44 -10.20 -12.73
C GLY A 40 4.48 -10.00 -13.90
N GLY A 41 3.54 -9.03 -13.80
CA GLY A 41 2.57 -8.74 -14.88
C GLY A 41 1.31 -9.59 -14.86
N GLY A 42 1.13 -10.49 -13.88
CA GLY A 42 -0.13 -11.23 -13.67
C GLY A 42 -1.23 -10.37 -13.01
N ALA A 43 -2.45 -10.92 -12.90
CA ALA A 43 -3.57 -10.23 -12.24
C ALA A 43 -3.35 -10.06 -10.73
N LEU A 44 -2.59 -10.97 -10.11
CA LEU A 44 -2.25 -10.96 -8.69
C LEU A 44 -0.74 -11.19 -8.52
N PRO A 45 -0.14 -10.67 -7.43
CA PRO A 45 1.25 -10.98 -7.10
C PRO A 45 1.40 -12.46 -6.82
N ASP A 46 2.34 -13.08 -7.51
CA ASP A 46 2.72 -14.45 -7.24
C ASP A 46 4.21 -14.53 -6.89
N PRO A 47 4.55 -14.52 -5.61
CA PRO A 47 5.94 -14.61 -5.18
C PRO A 47 6.59 -15.96 -5.47
N ALA A 48 5.82 -16.98 -5.88
CA ALA A 48 6.38 -18.25 -6.30
C ALA A 48 6.86 -18.23 -7.75
N SER A 49 6.18 -17.51 -8.64
CA SER A 49 6.54 -17.45 -10.06
C SER A 49 7.41 -16.26 -10.43
N PHE A 50 7.45 -15.20 -9.61
CA PHE A 50 8.19 -13.99 -9.92
C PHE A 50 9.13 -13.57 -8.79
N GLY A 51 10.38 -13.24 -9.16
CA GLY A 51 11.39 -12.73 -8.26
C GLY A 51 12.31 -11.72 -8.93
N VAL A 52 12.87 -10.81 -8.17
CA VAL A 52 13.90 -9.86 -8.63
C VAL A 52 15.26 -10.35 -8.15
N PHE A 53 16.19 -10.45 -9.06
CA PHE A 53 17.54 -10.92 -8.81
C PHE A 53 18.55 -9.84 -9.14
N TRP A 54 19.48 -9.61 -8.24
CA TRP A 54 20.63 -8.74 -8.46
C TRP A 54 21.86 -9.59 -8.71
N ILE A 55 22.43 -9.44 -9.90
CA ILE A 55 23.60 -10.20 -10.34
C ILE A 55 24.71 -9.20 -10.64
N ASP A 56 25.96 -9.61 -10.45
CA ASP A 56 27.12 -8.79 -10.80
C ASP A 56 27.02 -8.30 -12.25
N ARG A 57 27.18 -6.97 -12.43
CA ARG A 57 27.00 -6.31 -13.72
C ARG A 57 27.91 -6.86 -14.81
N THR A 58 29.17 -7.12 -14.49
CA THR A 58 30.17 -7.58 -15.45
C THR A 58 29.80 -8.97 -15.97
N ARG A 59 29.39 -9.87 -15.06
CA ARG A 59 28.95 -11.22 -15.42
C ARG A 59 27.68 -11.21 -16.25
N LEU A 60 26.72 -10.38 -15.86
CA LEU A 60 25.45 -10.27 -16.58
C LEU A 60 25.67 -9.65 -17.98
N ALA A 61 26.51 -8.60 -18.08
CA ALA A 61 26.86 -7.96 -19.35
C ALA A 61 27.51 -8.96 -20.33
N GLY A 62 28.45 -9.78 -19.84
CA GLY A 62 29.04 -10.82 -20.66
C GLY A 62 28.05 -11.87 -21.16
N ALA A 63 27.11 -12.28 -20.29
CA ALA A 63 26.06 -13.24 -20.67
C ALA A 63 25.12 -12.71 -21.77
N PHE A 64 24.89 -11.40 -21.83
CA PHE A 64 23.99 -10.75 -22.80
C PHE A 64 24.72 -9.97 -23.91
N SER A 65 26.05 -10.07 -24.00
CA SER A 65 26.89 -9.32 -24.94
C SER A 65 26.65 -7.79 -24.85
N MET A 66 26.54 -7.31 -23.63
CA MET A 66 26.26 -5.90 -23.29
C MET A 66 27.44 -5.23 -22.55
N GLU A 67 28.67 -5.65 -22.81
CA GLU A 67 29.86 -5.04 -22.24
C GLU A 67 29.92 -3.55 -22.60
N GLY A 68 30.07 -2.70 -21.61
CA GLY A 68 30.06 -1.23 -21.78
C GLY A 68 28.69 -0.60 -22.05
N ALA A 69 27.64 -1.39 -22.19
CA ALA A 69 26.27 -0.92 -22.39
C ALA A 69 25.42 -1.04 -21.12
N PHE A 70 24.26 -0.44 -21.12
CA PHE A 70 23.23 -0.57 -20.09
C PHE A 70 21.83 -0.39 -20.69
N ASN A 71 20.84 -1.01 -20.09
CA ASN A 71 19.45 -0.93 -20.50
C ASN A 71 18.57 -0.13 -19.51
N ARG A 72 19.10 0.21 -18.34
CA ARG A 72 18.39 1.01 -17.33
C ARG A 72 19.40 1.81 -16.51
N VAL A 73 18.99 3.03 -16.16
CA VAL A 73 19.72 3.92 -15.25
C VAL A 73 18.77 4.45 -14.20
N ALA A 74 19.14 4.32 -12.93
CA ALA A 74 18.47 4.97 -11.82
C ALA A 74 19.32 6.17 -11.38
N ILE A 75 18.67 7.35 -11.27
CA ILE A 75 19.32 8.60 -10.92
C ILE A 75 18.71 9.14 -9.64
N ARG A 76 19.54 9.57 -8.72
CA ARG A 76 19.12 10.29 -7.53
C ARG A 76 19.32 11.78 -7.75
N LEU A 77 18.24 12.54 -7.66
CA LEU A 77 18.27 13.99 -7.80
C LEU A 77 18.79 14.66 -6.52
N ALA A 78 19.41 15.82 -6.67
CA ALA A 78 19.64 16.73 -5.57
C ALA A 78 18.30 17.31 -5.07
N SER A 79 18.25 17.76 -3.83
CA SER A 79 17.00 18.23 -3.19
C SER A 79 16.40 19.49 -3.84
N ASP A 80 17.21 20.26 -4.54
CA ASP A 80 16.87 21.49 -5.25
C ASP A 80 16.66 21.30 -6.77
N ALA A 81 16.83 20.07 -7.27
CA ALA A 81 16.69 19.78 -8.68
C ALA A 81 15.21 19.75 -9.11
N PHE A 82 14.92 20.45 -10.20
CA PHE A 82 13.60 20.42 -10.82
C PHE A 82 13.46 19.15 -11.69
N MET A 83 12.68 18.18 -11.22
CA MET A 83 12.58 16.85 -11.80
C MET A 83 12.25 16.87 -13.30
N GLN A 84 11.30 17.70 -13.74
CA GLN A 84 10.91 17.75 -15.15
C GLN A 84 12.05 18.16 -16.07
N SER A 85 12.85 19.14 -15.68
CA SER A 85 13.98 19.58 -16.52
C SER A 85 15.07 18.51 -16.63
N VAL A 86 15.23 17.69 -15.59
CA VAL A 86 16.16 16.54 -15.64
C VAL A 86 15.63 15.46 -16.54
N ILE A 87 14.33 15.16 -16.49
CA ILE A 87 13.66 14.21 -17.40
C ILE A 87 13.85 14.65 -18.86
N ASP A 88 13.52 15.89 -19.19
CA ASP A 88 13.64 16.43 -20.55
C ASP A 88 15.10 16.39 -21.06
N THR A 89 16.04 16.60 -20.16
CA THR A 89 17.47 16.54 -20.48
C THR A 89 17.93 15.11 -20.72
N LEU A 90 17.49 14.15 -19.88
CA LEU A 90 17.80 12.75 -20.04
C LEU A 90 17.21 12.17 -21.34
N ASP A 91 15.97 12.47 -21.63
CA ASP A 91 15.31 12.03 -22.87
C ASP A 91 16.05 12.53 -24.12
N ARG A 92 16.52 13.79 -24.09
CA ARG A 92 17.32 14.36 -25.17
C ARG A 92 18.68 13.68 -25.33
N ILE A 93 19.37 13.39 -24.21
CA ILE A 93 20.67 12.72 -24.22
C ILE A 93 20.55 11.27 -24.68
N LEU A 94 19.49 10.57 -24.26
CA LEU A 94 19.31 9.15 -24.52
C LEU A 94 18.60 8.84 -25.84
N ALA A 95 17.91 9.81 -26.44
CA ALA A 95 17.21 9.62 -27.71
C ALA A 95 18.07 9.01 -28.82
N PRO A 96 19.33 9.43 -29.07
CA PRO A 96 20.17 8.81 -30.10
C PRO A 96 20.53 7.35 -29.82
N TYR A 97 20.42 6.92 -28.57
CA TYR A 97 20.74 5.54 -28.12
C TYR A 97 19.50 4.67 -27.94
N GLY A 98 18.33 5.15 -28.37
CA GLY A 98 17.07 4.43 -28.21
C GLY A 98 16.50 4.47 -26.79
N GLY A 99 16.91 5.44 -25.97
CA GLY A 99 16.35 5.67 -24.63
C GLY A 99 14.85 5.93 -24.71
N LEU A 100 14.08 5.28 -23.84
CA LEU A 100 12.63 5.40 -23.73
C LEU A 100 12.27 6.03 -22.40
N ASN A 101 11.57 7.16 -22.47
CA ASN A 101 10.81 7.79 -21.39
C ASN A 101 11.47 7.75 -20.00
N ALA A 102 12.32 8.72 -19.71
CA ALA A 102 12.70 8.98 -18.34
C ALA A 102 11.45 9.36 -17.53
N HIS A 103 11.31 8.80 -16.34
CA HIS A 103 10.15 9.03 -15.50
C HIS A 103 10.53 9.12 -14.03
N GLY A 104 9.67 9.78 -13.26
CA GLY A 104 9.83 9.92 -11.83
C GLY A 104 9.44 8.65 -11.06
N ARG A 105 9.72 8.65 -9.77
CA ARG A 105 9.37 7.53 -8.87
C ARG A 105 7.87 7.29 -8.80
N ASP A 106 7.07 8.32 -8.92
CA ASP A 106 5.61 8.29 -8.90
C ASP A 106 5.01 7.50 -10.07
N GLU A 107 5.72 7.44 -11.20
CA GLU A 107 5.33 6.63 -12.36
C GLU A 107 5.88 5.20 -12.32
N GLN A 108 6.78 4.91 -11.40
CA GLN A 108 7.36 3.58 -11.26
C GLN A 108 6.28 2.58 -10.82
N PRO A 109 6.10 1.43 -11.53
CA PRO A 109 4.95 0.53 -11.31
C PRO A 109 4.78 0.04 -9.89
N SER A 110 5.88 -0.35 -9.21
CA SER A 110 5.82 -0.82 -7.83
C SER A 110 5.37 0.28 -6.86
N HIS A 111 5.81 1.52 -7.08
CA HIS A 111 5.41 2.66 -6.26
C HIS A 111 3.94 3.05 -6.50
N ARG A 112 3.52 3.10 -7.75
CA ARG A 112 2.12 3.39 -8.12
C ARG A 112 1.17 2.39 -7.51
N PHE A 113 1.48 1.09 -7.63
CA PHE A 113 0.65 0.04 -7.05
C PHE A 113 0.50 0.22 -5.55
N LEU A 114 1.60 0.40 -4.83
CA LEU A 114 1.58 0.58 -3.37
C LEU A 114 0.80 1.85 -2.97
N SER A 115 1.00 2.96 -3.68
CA SER A 115 0.28 4.21 -3.40
C SER A 115 -1.21 4.07 -3.63
N GLN A 116 -1.63 3.41 -4.71
CA GLN A 116 -3.03 3.13 -5.00
C GLN A 116 -3.68 2.24 -3.92
N GLU A 117 -2.97 1.22 -3.45
CA GLU A 117 -3.45 0.34 -2.39
C GLU A 117 -3.66 1.11 -1.07
N ILE A 118 -2.69 1.96 -0.71
CA ILE A 118 -2.79 2.81 0.49
C ILE A 118 -3.98 3.79 0.37
N ASP A 119 -4.17 4.42 -0.78
CA ASP A 119 -5.26 5.36 -0.99
C ASP A 119 -6.63 4.65 -1.00
N GLN A 120 -6.71 3.46 -1.57
CA GLN A 120 -7.91 2.63 -1.48
C GLN A 120 -8.24 2.26 -0.03
N GLN A 121 -7.25 1.88 0.77
CA GLN A 121 -7.46 1.59 2.19
C GLN A 121 -7.94 2.81 2.98
N LYS A 122 -7.40 4.01 2.69
CA LYS A 122 -7.89 5.26 3.31
C LYS A 122 -9.36 5.51 2.98
N VAL A 123 -9.74 5.37 1.70
CA VAL A 123 -11.13 5.52 1.27
C VAL A 123 -12.03 4.49 1.95
N MET A 124 -11.63 3.23 1.99
CA MET A 124 -12.39 2.18 2.68
C MET A 124 -12.53 2.46 4.18
N GLY A 125 -11.44 2.87 4.83
CA GLY A 125 -11.42 3.18 6.26
C GLY A 125 -12.29 4.37 6.65
N THR A 126 -12.54 5.31 5.73
CA THR A 126 -13.42 6.47 5.97
C THR A 126 -14.84 6.25 5.49
N THR A 127 -15.02 5.66 4.33
CA THR A 127 -16.34 5.55 3.69
C THR A 127 -17.19 4.41 4.27
N LEU A 128 -16.58 3.25 4.56
CA LEU A 128 -17.30 2.09 5.10
C LEU A 128 -17.92 2.33 6.48
N PRO A 129 -17.27 2.98 7.46
CA PRO A 129 -17.87 3.21 8.77
C PRO A 129 -19.11 4.14 8.75
N ILE A 130 -19.20 5.07 7.80
CA ILE A 130 -20.28 6.07 7.75
C ILE A 130 -21.68 5.43 7.75
N PRO A 131 -22.02 4.50 6.82
CA PRO A 131 -23.34 3.86 6.83
C PRO A 131 -23.58 3.03 8.10
N PHE A 132 -22.55 2.39 8.66
CA PHE A 132 -22.69 1.64 9.91
C PHE A 132 -23.01 2.57 11.09
N PHE A 133 -22.33 3.70 11.19
CA PHE A 133 -22.65 4.73 12.19
C PHE A 133 -24.05 5.29 11.97
N GLY A 134 -24.50 5.49 10.73
CA GLY A 134 -25.85 5.93 10.42
C GLY A 134 -26.91 4.95 10.93
N VAL A 135 -26.73 3.67 10.66
CA VAL A 135 -27.64 2.62 11.14
C VAL A 135 -27.61 2.51 12.66
N ALA A 136 -26.42 2.53 13.28
CA ALA A 136 -26.27 2.49 14.72
C ALA A 136 -26.98 3.68 15.39
N MET A 137 -26.82 4.90 14.85
CA MET A 137 -27.46 6.11 15.36
C MET A 137 -28.99 6.05 15.21
N PHE A 138 -29.49 5.50 14.09
CA PHE A 138 -30.91 5.26 13.89
C PHE A 138 -31.47 4.27 14.91
N LEU A 139 -30.83 3.12 15.10
CA LEU A 139 -31.24 2.12 16.10
C LEU A 139 -31.22 2.69 17.51
N LEU A 140 -30.18 3.43 17.86
CA LEU A 140 -30.07 4.10 19.14
C LEU A 140 -31.24 5.07 19.38
N ASN A 141 -31.60 5.86 18.37
CA ASN A 141 -32.75 6.76 18.44
C ASN A 141 -34.07 6.01 18.69
N VAL A 142 -34.28 4.90 17.98
CA VAL A 142 -35.49 4.06 18.17
C VAL A 142 -35.55 3.50 19.58
N VAL A 143 -34.42 2.94 20.07
CA VAL A 143 -34.33 2.37 21.43
C VAL A 143 -34.56 3.43 22.50
N LEU A 144 -33.91 4.59 22.40
CA LEU A 144 -34.10 5.72 23.32
C LEU A 144 -35.53 6.21 23.35
N SER A 145 -36.11 6.39 22.18
CA SER A 145 -37.52 6.82 22.07
C SER A 145 -38.47 5.85 22.76
N ARG A 146 -38.20 4.55 22.61
CA ARG A 146 -38.99 3.50 23.26
C ARG A 146 -38.79 3.47 24.77
N ILE A 147 -37.58 3.61 25.29
CA ILE A 147 -37.27 3.69 26.72
C ILE A 147 -37.96 4.90 27.34
N VAL A 148 -37.83 6.10 26.74
CA VAL A 148 -38.46 7.33 27.23
C VAL A 148 -39.97 7.20 27.23
N SER A 149 -40.57 6.62 26.18
CA SER A 149 -42.00 6.39 26.11
C SER A 149 -42.50 5.41 27.18
N SER A 150 -41.76 4.34 27.40
CA SER A 150 -42.08 3.31 28.41
C SER A 150 -42.00 3.84 29.86
N GLN A 151 -41.13 4.80 30.10
CA GLN A 151 -40.90 5.36 31.44
C GLN A 151 -41.52 6.73 31.66
N ARG A 152 -42.51 7.08 30.87
CA ARG A 152 -43.14 8.39 30.84
C ARG A 152 -43.72 8.80 32.22
N GLU A 153 -44.33 7.87 32.94
CA GLU A 153 -44.87 8.08 34.27
C GLU A 153 -43.79 8.37 35.31
N GLN A 154 -42.68 7.64 35.27
CA GLN A 154 -41.57 7.88 36.18
C GLN A 154 -40.87 9.22 35.90
N ILE A 155 -40.73 9.59 34.65
CA ILE A 155 -40.17 10.89 34.25
C ILE A 155 -41.10 12.02 34.73
N ALA A 156 -42.43 11.84 34.63
CA ALA A 156 -43.42 12.81 35.12
C ALA A 156 -43.33 12.96 36.65
N ALA A 157 -43.22 11.87 37.40
CA ALA A 157 -43.06 11.90 38.84
C ALA A 157 -41.77 12.63 39.27
N LEU A 158 -40.64 12.35 38.62
CA LEU A 158 -39.36 13.03 38.88
C LEU A 158 -39.46 14.55 38.60
N LYS A 159 -40.17 14.94 37.56
CA LYS A 159 -40.42 16.35 37.23
C LYS A 159 -41.29 17.01 38.31
N ALA A 160 -42.33 16.32 38.80
CA ALA A 160 -43.21 16.84 39.84
C ALA A 160 -42.46 17.09 41.17
N VAL A 161 -41.42 16.32 41.45
CA VAL A 161 -40.52 16.48 42.63
C VAL A 161 -39.44 17.55 42.38
N GLY A 162 -39.38 18.16 41.16
CA GLY A 162 -38.51 19.31 40.88
C GLY A 162 -37.16 18.96 40.20
N TYR A 163 -36.98 17.74 39.73
CA TYR A 163 -35.75 17.40 38.98
C TYR A 163 -35.69 18.13 37.62
N ALA A 164 -34.50 18.70 37.33
CA ALA A 164 -34.27 19.39 36.09
C ALA A 164 -34.25 18.42 34.88
N ASN A 165 -34.70 18.86 33.72
CA ASN A 165 -34.73 18.06 32.48
C ASN A 165 -33.30 17.54 32.11
N SER A 166 -32.25 18.33 32.34
CA SER A 166 -30.87 17.96 32.10
C SER A 166 -30.41 16.79 32.97
N THR A 167 -30.81 16.74 34.22
CA THR A 167 -30.46 15.65 35.17
C THR A 167 -31.16 14.36 34.74
N ILE A 168 -32.40 14.40 34.36
CA ILE A 168 -33.14 13.24 33.84
C ILE A 168 -32.53 12.76 32.53
N ALA A 169 -32.27 13.65 31.59
CA ALA A 169 -31.62 13.31 30.33
C ALA A 169 -30.23 12.67 30.51
N ALA A 170 -29.41 13.22 31.43
CA ALA A 170 -28.09 12.67 31.75
C ALA A 170 -28.15 11.26 32.34
N HIS A 171 -29.20 10.95 33.13
CA HIS A 171 -29.42 9.61 33.67
C HIS A 171 -29.68 8.59 32.55
N TYR A 172 -30.57 8.89 31.62
CA TYR A 172 -30.86 8.00 30.48
C TYR A 172 -29.69 7.90 29.50
N LEU A 173 -28.92 8.97 29.30
CA LEU A 173 -27.72 8.94 28.49
C LEU A 173 -26.64 8.02 29.08
N LYS A 174 -26.45 8.07 30.42
CA LYS A 174 -25.53 7.15 31.11
C LYS A 174 -25.95 5.69 30.96
N LEU A 175 -27.25 5.40 31.00
CA LEU A 175 -27.77 4.05 30.84
C LEU A 175 -27.50 3.49 29.44
N VAL A 176 -27.57 4.34 28.42
CA VAL A 176 -27.25 3.99 27.02
C VAL A 176 -25.75 3.79 26.81
N LEU A 177 -24.90 4.58 27.49
CA LEU A 177 -23.44 4.42 27.42
C LEU A 177 -22.91 3.16 28.12
N LEU A 178 -23.76 2.51 28.91
CA LEU A 178 -23.39 1.31 29.69
C LEU A 178 -23.79 0.02 28.95
N ILE A 179 -24.59 0.14 27.86
CA ILE A 179 -25.00 -0.93 26.96
C ILE A 179 -24.09 -1.00 25.74
#